data_ea331c1c44d9218a0411a3c6ef1764ec
#
_entry.id   ea331c1c44d9218a0411a3c6ef1764ec
#
_cell.length_a   1.000
_cell.length_b   1.000
_cell.length_c   1.000
_cell.angle_alpha   90.00
_cell.angle_beta   90.00
_cell.angle_gamma   90.00
#
_symmetry.space_group_name_H-M   'P 1'
#
loop_
_entity.id
_entity.type
_entity.pdbx_description
1 polymer ?
#
loop_
_entity_poly.entity_id
_entity_poly.type
_entity_poly.pdbx_seq_one_letter_code
_entity_poly.pdbx_strand_id
1 'polypeptide(L)'
;GRWIFWPRRPHFDGDDHVMSGPWSKLANGIGRNPRKAWVITGSVLLLFAFASTTLKADGIGTVDTFTGNPESVVGQKLLVTHFPGGEGDPTQIVVAVDKIDAVTAAVKNAPGVTEIVPLVDPVTQVMKVVDNKAILNVTLDKAPDSVEASNDIPKIRELAKAADETSLVGGTSAVYYDVRKANDRDNKTIIPIILLVITIILGLLLRSILSAIVLLGTVLLSYFAT
;
A
#
# COMPACT_ATOMS: atom_id res chain seq x y z
N GLY A 1 -18.34 29.10 -26.14
CA GLY A 1 -17.18 29.23 -25.92
C GLY A 1 -15.99 29.97 -26.57
N ARG A 2 -16.17 31.17 -27.18
CA ARG A 2 -15.03 31.90 -27.79
C ARG A 2 -13.97 32.41 -26.80
N TRP A 3 -14.31 32.49 -25.54
CA TRP A 3 -13.42 33.02 -24.49
C TRP A 3 -12.35 32.05 -24.01
N ILE A 4 -12.58 30.72 -24.14
CA ILE A 4 -11.65 29.68 -23.73
C ILE A 4 -10.37 29.67 -24.59
N PHE A 5 -10.40 30.21 -25.81
CA PHE A 5 -9.27 30.21 -26.73
C PHE A 5 -8.51 31.55 -26.80
N TRP A 6 -8.70 32.43 -25.85
CA TRP A 6 -7.91 33.68 -25.77
C TRP A 6 -6.53 33.39 -25.14
N PRO A 7 -5.40 33.88 -25.71
CA PRO A 7 -5.25 34.90 -26.76
C PRO A 7 -5.08 34.33 -28.20
N ARG A 8 -4.97 33.02 -28.37
CA ARG A 8 -4.80 32.41 -29.70
C ARG A 8 -6.09 31.72 -30.15
N ARG A 9 -6.72 32.31 -31.14
CA ARG A 9 -7.88 31.67 -31.79
C ARG A 9 -7.40 30.60 -32.77
N PRO A 10 -7.89 29.35 -32.71
CA PRO A 10 -7.61 28.40 -33.77
C PRO A 10 -8.25 28.87 -35.06
N HIS A 11 -7.45 29.14 -36.07
CA HIS A 11 -7.92 29.29 -37.43
C HIS A 11 -8.08 27.89 -38.02
N PHE A 12 -9.31 27.57 -38.34
CA PHE A 12 -9.62 26.38 -39.10
C PHE A 12 -9.56 26.74 -40.59
N ASP A 13 -8.39 26.90 -41.15
CA ASP A 13 -8.23 26.85 -42.59
C ASP A 13 -8.21 25.33 -42.93
N GLY A 14 -9.27 24.89 -43.58
CA GLY A 14 -9.37 23.54 -44.09
C GLY A 14 -8.24 23.31 -45.09
N ASP A 15 -7.50 22.28 -44.86
CA ASP A 15 -6.38 21.76 -45.59
C ASP A 15 -4.97 22.19 -45.12
N ASP A 16 -4.20 21.17 -44.73
CA ASP A 16 -2.74 21.08 -44.64
C ASP A 16 -1.99 21.51 -43.37
N HIS A 17 -2.56 22.11 -42.35
CA HIS A 17 -1.79 22.44 -41.14
C HIS A 17 -1.60 21.28 -40.13
N VAL A 18 -2.24 20.14 -40.33
CA VAL A 18 -2.03 18.92 -39.53
C VAL A 18 -0.70 18.25 -39.85
N MET A 19 -0.03 18.66 -40.96
CA MET A 19 1.16 17.99 -41.52
C MET A 19 2.48 18.68 -41.19
N SER A 20 2.50 19.74 -40.39
CA SER A 20 3.75 20.44 -40.04
C SER A 20 3.97 20.39 -38.51
N GLY A 21 5.12 19.83 -38.11
CA GLY A 21 5.50 19.80 -36.68
C GLY A 21 6.04 18.45 -36.23
N PRO A 22 6.52 18.34 -35.00
CA PRO A 22 7.05 17.10 -34.44
C PRO A 22 6.01 15.95 -34.43
N TRP A 23 4.77 16.25 -34.24
CA TRP A 23 3.68 15.26 -34.26
C TRP A 23 3.42 14.67 -35.65
N SER A 24 3.59 15.45 -36.71
CA SER A 24 3.45 14.96 -38.07
C SER A 24 4.57 13.97 -38.42
N LYS A 25 5.81 14.24 -37.98
CA LYS A 25 6.93 13.32 -38.19
C LYS A 25 6.67 12.00 -37.49
N LEU A 26 6.14 12.05 -36.25
CA LEU A 26 5.78 10.87 -35.47
C LEU A 26 4.64 10.09 -36.15
N ALA A 27 3.55 10.77 -36.55
CA ALA A 27 2.43 10.16 -37.23
C ALA A 27 2.83 9.47 -38.52
N ASN A 28 3.66 10.15 -39.38
CA ASN A 28 4.19 9.58 -40.60
C ASN A 28 5.15 8.39 -40.36
N GLY A 29 5.97 8.45 -39.30
CA GLY A 29 6.84 7.36 -38.89
C GLY A 29 6.04 6.11 -38.47
N ILE A 30 5.00 6.29 -37.67
CA ILE A 30 4.08 5.21 -37.25
C ILE A 30 3.32 4.67 -38.48
N GLY A 31 2.80 5.55 -39.33
CA GLY A 31 2.05 5.15 -40.53
C GLY A 31 2.87 4.34 -41.53
N ARG A 32 4.17 4.66 -41.70
CA ARG A 32 5.09 3.92 -42.62
C ARG A 32 5.44 2.53 -42.09
N ASN A 33 5.58 2.34 -40.78
CA ASN A 33 6.01 1.09 -40.18
C ASN A 33 5.19 0.76 -38.91
N PRO A 34 3.88 0.50 -38.98
CA PRO A 34 3.04 0.33 -37.84
C PRO A 34 3.45 -0.87 -36.97
N ARG A 35 3.92 -1.96 -37.57
CA ARG A 35 4.42 -3.14 -36.86
C ARG A 35 5.65 -2.84 -36.01
N LYS A 36 6.62 -2.09 -36.58
CA LYS A 36 7.84 -1.70 -35.85
C LYS A 36 7.50 -0.74 -34.70
N ALA A 37 6.63 0.24 -34.93
CA ALA A 37 6.17 1.16 -33.89
C ALA A 37 5.51 0.40 -32.73
N TRP A 38 4.61 -0.53 -33.05
CA TRP A 38 3.94 -1.34 -32.04
C TRP A 38 4.91 -2.20 -31.23
N VAL A 39 5.86 -2.90 -31.92
CA VAL A 39 6.86 -3.74 -31.26
C VAL A 39 7.79 -2.92 -30.37
N ILE A 40 8.28 -1.77 -30.83
CA ILE A 40 9.18 -0.90 -30.06
C ILE A 40 8.45 -0.38 -28.81
N THR A 41 7.25 0.19 -28.99
CA THR A 41 6.49 0.74 -27.87
C THR A 41 6.11 -0.36 -26.88
N GLY A 42 5.65 -1.52 -27.36
CA GLY A 42 5.33 -2.66 -26.52
C GLY A 42 6.55 -3.20 -25.75
N SER A 43 7.72 -3.26 -26.39
CA SER A 43 8.96 -3.70 -25.72
C SER A 43 9.40 -2.71 -24.65
N VAL A 44 9.30 -1.41 -24.89
CA VAL A 44 9.62 -0.37 -23.90
C VAL A 44 8.66 -0.47 -22.70
N LEU A 45 7.35 -0.59 -22.94
CA LEU A 45 6.36 -0.74 -21.87
C LEU A 45 6.58 -2.04 -21.08
N LEU A 46 6.89 -3.15 -21.75
CA LEU A 46 7.22 -4.41 -21.08
C LEU A 46 8.47 -4.29 -20.21
N LEU A 47 9.49 -3.57 -20.67
CA LEU A 47 10.70 -3.33 -19.91
C LEU A 47 10.40 -2.53 -18.64
N PHE A 48 9.61 -1.46 -18.74
CA PHE A 48 9.17 -0.69 -17.57
C PHE A 48 8.26 -1.50 -16.65
N ALA A 49 7.30 -2.26 -17.17
CA ALA A 49 6.47 -3.15 -16.37
C ALA A 49 7.28 -4.22 -15.63
N PHE A 50 8.35 -4.73 -16.25
CA PHE A 50 9.27 -5.64 -15.57
C PHE A 50 10.08 -4.92 -14.48
N ALA A 51 10.58 -3.72 -14.76
CA ALA A 51 11.28 -2.90 -13.76
C ALA A 51 10.36 -2.54 -12.56
N SER A 52 9.06 -2.30 -12.81
CA SER A 52 8.07 -2.04 -11.76
C SER A 52 7.94 -3.17 -10.75
N THR A 53 8.20 -4.44 -11.12
CA THR A 53 8.18 -5.56 -10.17
C THR A 53 9.27 -5.48 -9.09
N THR A 54 10.30 -4.67 -9.30
CA THR A 54 11.37 -4.43 -8.32
C THR A 54 11.05 -3.31 -7.35
N LEU A 55 10.01 -2.52 -7.63
CA LEU A 55 9.56 -1.44 -6.76
C LEU A 55 8.82 -2.02 -5.55
N LYS A 56 9.30 -1.70 -4.37
CA LYS A 56 8.61 -2.02 -3.11
C LYS A 56 7.62 -0.90 -2.82
N ALA A 57 6.36 -1.12 -3.16
CA ALA A 57 5.25 -0.21 -2.86
C ALA A 57 4.53 -0.60 -1.56
N ASP A 58 5.31 -0.85 -0.51
CA ASP A 58 4.80 -1.42 0.76
C ASP A 58 4.13 -0.39 1.68
N GLY A 59 4.02 0.86 1.24
CA GLY A 59 3.54 1.99 2.04
C GLY A 59 4.71 2.80 2.62
N ILE A 60 4.40 4.01 3.03
CA ILE A 60 5.35 4.95 3.61
C ILE A 60 4.94 5.19 5.06
N GLY A 61 5.88 5.07 6.00
CA GLY A 61 5.64 5.42 7.40
C GLY A 61 5.25 6.89 7.54
N THR A 62 4.49 7.21 8.57
CA THR A 62 3.97 8.57 8.79
C THR A 62 5.08 9.61 8.82
N VAL A 63 6.24 9.27 9.37
CA VAL A 63 7.43 10.16 9.43
C VAL A 63 7.98 10.48 8.05
N ASP A 64 7.90 9.54 7.11
CA ASP A 64 8.46 9.66 5.77
C ASP A 64 7.51 10.33 4.77
N THR A 65 6.26 10.60 5.17
CA THR A 65 5.29 11.32 4.33
C THR A 65 5.56 12.82 4.24
N PHE A 66 6.37 13.37 5.15
CA PHE A 66 6.68 14.79 5.19
C PHE A 66 7.81 15.16 4.22
N THR A 67 7.54 16.10 3.34
CA THR A 67 8.54 16.71 2.45
C THR A 67 9.34 17.76 3.22
N GLY A 68 10.23 17.34 4.09
CA GLY A 68 11.04 18.24 4.93
C GLY A 68 11.28 17.64 6.31
N ASN A 69 11.84 18.43 7.20
CA ASN A 69 12.14 18.03 8.59
C ASN A 69 11.36 18.93 9.57
N PRO A 70 10.03 18.81 9.68
CA PRO A 70 9.30 19.48 10.75
C PRO A 70 9.79 18.97 12.12
N GLU A 71 9.55 19.75 13.16
CA GLU A 71 10.04 19.46 14.51
C GLU A 71 9.59 18.07 15.02
N SER A 72 8.36 17.65 14.67
CA SER A 72 7.82 16.32 14.98
C SER A 72 8.63 15.18 14.35
N VAL A 73 9.08 15.35 13.09
CA VAL A 73 9.93 14.35 12.41
C VAL A 73 11.32 14.29 13.03
N VAL A 74 11.89 15.45 13.37
CA VAL A 74 13.19 15.52 14.06
C VAL A 74 13.10 14.86 15.43
N GLY A 75 12.06 15.15 16.19
CA GLY A 75 11.81 14.54 17.49
C GLY A 75 11.64 13.02 17.40
N GLN A 76 10.84 12.54 16.44
CA GLN A 76 10.63 11.09 16.23
C GLN A 76 11.93 10.37 15.83
N LYS A 77 12.73 10.96 14.94
CA LYS A 77 14.04 10.41 14.56
C LYS A 77 15.00 10.33 15.75
N LEU A 78 14.96 11.33 16.63
CA LEU A 78 15.77 11.32 17.85
C LEU A 78 15.31 10.24 18.82
N LEU A 79 13.98 10.06 18.99
CA LEU A 79 13.43 9.01 19.84
C LEU A 79 13.87 7.62 19.37
N VAL A 80 13.73 7.31 18.07
CA VAL A 80 14.10 5.99 17.52
C VAL A 80 15.61 5.70 17.65
N THR A 81 16.45 6.73 17.76
CA THR A 81 17.90 6.56 17.98
C THR A 81 18.22 6.06 19.39
N HIS A 82 17.38 6.37 20.39
CA HIS A 82 17.65 6.10 21.79
C HIS A 82 16.70 5.08 22.43
N PHE A 83 15.53 4.86 21.82
CA PHE A 83 14.46 3.99 22.30
C PHE A 83 14.01 3.03 21.20
N PRO A 84 13.44 1.87 21.53
CA PRO A 84 12.78 1.00 20.55
C PRO A 84 11.75 1.77 19.73
N GLY A 85 11.65 1.47 18.44
CA GLY A 85 10.75 2.19 17.54
C GLY A 85 9.28 2.17 17.94
N GLY A 86 8.84 1.14 18.64
CA GLY A 86 7.49 0.97 19.18
C GLY A 86 7.25 1.63 20.54
N GLU A 87 8.24 2.32 21.10
CA GLU A 87 8.08 3.04 22.37
C GLU A 87 7.01 4.12 22.24
N GLY A 88 6.08 4.16 23.20
CA GLY A 88 4.98 5.12 23.20
C GLY A 88 3.71 4.68 22.45
N ASP A 89 3.80 3.68 21.55
CA ASP A 89 2.61 3.09 20.88
C ASP A 89 2.78 1.57 20.75
N PRO A 90 2.72 0.83 21.86
CA PRO A 90 2.92 -0.60 21.88
C PRO A 90 1.76 -1.37 21.22
N THR A 91 2.07 -2.50 20.65
CA THR A 91 1.08 -3.51 20.28
C THR A 91 0.42 -4.05 21.55
N GLN A 92 -0.90 -4.17 21.56
CA GLN A 92 -1.65 -4.59 22.74
C GLN A 92 -2.20 -6.01 22.58
N ILE A 93 -2.01 -6.83 23.61
CA ILE A 93 -2.61 -8.17 23.66
C ILE A 93 -3.60 -8.22 24.83
N VAL A 94 -4.86 -8.45 24.50
CA VAL A 94 -5.88 -8.75 25.51
C VAL A 94 -5.81 -10.25 25.82
N VAL A 95 -5.64 -10.61 27.08
CA VAL A 95 -5.39 -11.97 27.53
C VAL A 95 -6.20 -12.28 28.79
N ALA A 96 -6.59 -13.53 29.00
CA ALA A 96 -7.18 -13.97 30.26
C ALA A 96 -6.12 -13.91 31.38
N VAL A 97 -6.55 -13.46 32.59
CA VAL A 97 -5.61 -13.23 33.71
C VAL A 97 -4.81 -14.47 34.08
N ASP A 98 -5.42 -15.66 34.01
CA ASP A 98 -4.77 -16.94 34.29
C ASP A 98 -3.78 -17.39 33.19
N LYS A 99 -3.75 -16.72 32.05
CA LYS A 99 -2.89 -17.02 30.88
C LYS A 99 -1.78 -16.01 30.65
N ILE A 100 -1.67 -14.98 31.46
CA ILE A 100 -0.69 -13.88 31.27
C ILE A 100 0.73 -14.44 31.12
N ASP A 101 1.16 -15.29 32.04
CA ASP A 101 2.54 -15.83 32.03
C ASP A 101 2.79 -16.70 30.80
N ALA A 102 1.80 -17.52 30.42
CA ALA A 102 1.90 -18.39 29.25
C ALA A 102 2.00 -17.57 27.95
N VAL A 103 1.15 -16.54 27.80
CA VAL A 103 1.18 -15.67 26.61
C VAL A 103 2.46 -14.83 26.59
N THR A 104 2.89 -14.29 27.72
CA THR A 104 4.13 -13.53 27.83
C THR A 104 5.34 -14.39 27.43
N ALA A 105 5.45 -15.61 27.93
CA ALA A 105 6.51 -16.53 27.60
C ALA A 105 6.52 -16.92 26.11
N ALA A 106 5.33 -17.14 25.52
CA ALA A 106 5.17 -17.49 24.12
C ALA A 106 5.55 -16.35 23.20
N VAL A 107 5.10 -15.12 23.50
CA VAL A 107 5.30 -13.95 22.62
C VAL A 107 6.68 -13.32 22.80
N LYS A 108 7.34 -13.50 23.93
CA LYS A 108 8.69 -12.94 24.20
C LYS A 108 9.73 -13.27 23.13
N ASN A 109 9.61 -14.42 22.49
CA ASN A 109 10.54 -14.88 21.46
C ASN A 109 10.03 -14.59 20.03
N ALA A 110 8.94 -13.83 19.89
CA ALA A 110 8.44 -13.42 18.58
C ALA A 110 9.38 -12.39 17.94
N PRO A 111 9.50 -12.38 16.60
CA PRO A 111 10.33 -11.41 15.91
C PRO A 111 9.88 -9.97 16.22
N GLY A 112 10.85 -9.08 16.38
CA GLY A 112 10.60 -7.66 16.63
C GLY A 112 10.16 -7.30 18.05
N VAL A 113 9.90 -8.26 18.93
CA VAL A 113 9.48 -7.98 20.31
C VAL A 113 10.71 -7.64 21.17
N THR A 114 10.69 -6.45 21.77
CA THR A 114 11.74 -5.97 22.70
C THR A 114 11.33 -6.08 24.14
N GLU A 115 10.08 -5.73 24.46
CA GLU A 115 9.59 -5.71 25.81
C GLU A 115 8.11 -6.10 25.88
N ILE A 116 7.72 -6.75 26.98
CA ILE A 116 6.31 -7.06 27.29
C ILE A 116 6.04 -6.67 28.73
N VAL A 117 5.11 -5.73 28.92
CA VAL A 117 4.71 -5.27 30.24
C VAL A 117 3.18 -5.27 30.36
N PRO A 118 2.62 -5.70 31.48
CA PRO A 118 1.18 -5.56 31.70
C PRO A 118 0.79 -4.08 31.82
N LEU A 119 -0.40 -3.75 31.33
CA LEU A 119 -0.96 -2.42 31.54
C LEU A 119 -1.32 -2.23 33.01
N VAL A 120 -0.66 -1.28 33.65
CA VAL A 120 -0.91 -0.92 35.05
C VAL A 120 -1.65 0.41 35.14
N ASP A 121 -2.43 0.57 36.19
CA ASP A 121 -3.02 1.87 36.52
C ASP A 121 -1.92 2.82 36.98
N PRO A 122 -1.82 4.04 36.40
CA PRO A 122 -0.71 4.96 36.68
C PRO A 122 -0.68 5.48 38.13
N VAL A 123 -1.81 5.42 38.85
CA VAL A 123 -1.93 5.91 40.22
C VAL A 123 -1.66 4.79 41.23
N THR A 124 -2.30 3.64 41.03
CA THR A 124 -2.23 2.52 42.00
C THR A 124 -1.08 1.57 41.71
N GLN A 125 -0.47 1.63 40.51
CA GLN A 125 0.57 0.72 40.04
C GLN A 125 0.12 -0.75 40.02
N VAL A 126 -1.20 -0.98 40.07
CA VAL A 126 -1.78 -2.32 40.01
C VAL A 126 -2.18 -2.64 38.58
N MET A 127 -1.97 -3.89 38.15
CA MET A 127 -2.40 -4.36 36.85
C MET A 127 -3.91 -4.14 36.65
N LYS A 128 -4.25 -3.51 35.51
CA LYS A 128 -5.64 -3.23 35.16
C LYS A 128 -6.33 -4.50 34.65
N VAL A 129 -7.28 -4.98 35.41
CA VAL A 129 -8.10 -6.16 35.07
C VAL A 129 -9.56 -5.73 34.90
N VAL A 130 -10.18 -6.13 33.81
CA VAL A 130 -11.59 -5.91 33.50
C VAL A 130 -12.18 -7.22 32.97
N ASP A 131 -13.27 -7.69 33.50
CA ASP A 131 -13.96 -8.92 33.09
C ASP A 131 -13.00 -10.13 32.98
N ASN A 132 -12.13 -10.31 33.97
CA ASN A 132 -11.11 -11.35 34.03
C ASN A 132 -10.10 -11.31 32.87
N LYS A 133 -9.92 -10.14 32.23
CA LYS A 133 -8.94 -9.91 31.17
C LYS A 133 -7.97 -8.81 31.57
N ALA A 134 -6.73 -8.97 31.14
CA ALA A 134 -5.68 -7.97 31.26
C ALA A 134 -5.17 -7.58 29.87
N ILE A 135 -4.45 -6.47 29.81
CA ILE A 135 -3.78 -6.01 28.58
C ILE A 135 -2.28 -6.12 28.81
N LEU A 136 -1.61 -6.77 27.88
CA LEU A 136 -0.15 -6.77 27.76
C LEU A 136 0.27 -5.77 26.68
N ASN A 137 1.10 -4.82 27.03
CA ASN A 137 1.77 -3.91 26.08
C ASN A 137 3.04 -4.59 25.58
N VAL A 138 3.11 -4.80 24.29
CA VAL A 138 4.26 -5.40 23.59
C VAL A 138 4.94 -4.32 22.76
N THR A 139 6.12 -3.90 23.19
CA THR A 139 6.95 -2.93 22.48
C THR A 139 7.71 -3.65 21.37
N LEU A 140 7.60 -3.14 20.15
CA LEU A 140 8.34 -3.63 18.99
C LEU A 140 9.61 -2.79 18.76
N ASP A 141 10.61 -3.40 18.12
CA ASP A 141 11.88 -2.73 17.76
C ASP A 141 11.71 -1.69 16.63
N LYS A 142 10.59 -1.76 15.90
CA LYS A 142 10.30 -0.93 14.73
C LYS A 142 9.13 0.01 14.98
N ALA A 143 9.03 1.06 14.15
CA ALA A 143 7.93 2.02 14.25
C ALA A 143 6.58 1.32 14.06
N PRO A 144 5.54 1.64 14.84
CA PRO A 144 4.26 0.95 14.84
C PRO A 144 3.51 0.98 13.51
N ASP A 145 3.73 2.05 12.72
CA ASP A 145 3.17 2.28 11.40
C ASP A 145 4.06 1.79 10.26
N SER A 146 5.16 1.08 10.58
CA SER A 146 6.04 0.49 9.57
C SER A 146 5.52 -0.83 9.02
N VAL A 147 5.92 -1.14 7.81
CA VAL A 147 5.62 -2.41 7.15
C VAL A 147 6.25 -3.58 7.92
N GLU A 148 7.46 -3.37 8.39
CA GLU A 148 8.23 -4.36 9.13
C GLU A 148 7.55 -4.75 10.43
N ALA A 149 7.10 -3.78 11.25
CA ALA A 149 6.33 -4.05 12.47
C ALA A 149 5.01 -4.77 12.16
N SER A 150 4.32 -4.36 11.09
CA SER A 150 3.07 -5.02 10.68
C SER A 150 3.29 -6.47 10.22
N ASN A 151 4.45 -6.80 9.64
CA ASN A 151 4.77 -8.16 9.20
C ASN A 151 5.04 -9.11 10.38
N ASP A 152 5.38 -8.61 11.55
CA ASP A 152 5.59 -9.41 12.76
C ASP A 152 4.26 -9.80 13.45
N ILE A 153 3.18 -9.05 13.20
CA ILE A 153 1.86 -9.27 13.84
C ILE A 153 1.27 -10.66 13.64
N PRO A 154 1.31 -11.28 12.43
CA PRO A 154 0.78 -12.63 12.26
C PRO A 154 1.44 -13.65 13.19
N LYS A 155 2.75 -13.55 13.38
CA LYS A 155 3.48 -14.46 14.26
C LYS A 155 3.15 -14.22 15.73
N ILE A 156 3.04 -12.95 16.14
CA ILE A 156 2.59 -12.58 17.49
C ILE A 156 1.18 -13.13 17.76
N ARG A 157 0.25 -12.99 16.80
CA ARG A 157 -1.11 -13.54 16.90
C ARG A 157 -1.13 -15.06 17.02
N GLU A 158 -0.32 -15.74 16.22
CA GLU A 158 -0.17 -17.21 16.26
C GLU A 158 0.29 -17.67 17.64
N LEU A 159 1.35 -17.07 18.17
CA LEU A 159 1.93 -17.43 19.46
C LEU A 159 0.99 -17.09 20.62
N ALA A 160 0.35 -15.92 20.58
CA ALA A 160 -0.62 -15.52 21.62
C ALA A 160 -1.81 -16.47 21.65
N LYS A 161 -2.38 -16.83 20.48
CA LYS A 161 -3.50 -17.77 20.39
C LYS A 161 -3.14 -19.20 20.74
N ALA A 162 -1.90 -19.62 20.51
CA ALA A 162 -1.44 -20.94 20.94
C ALA A 162 -1.38 -21.08 22.47
N ALA A 163 -1.11 -19.97 23.19
CA ALA A 163 -1.08 -19.92 24.65
C ALA A 163 -2.45 -19.63 25.28
N ASP A 164 -3.25 -18.78 24.62
CA ASP A 164 -4.63 -18.42 25.00
C ASP A 164 -5.47 -18.24 23.73
N GLU A 165 -6.35 -19.18 23.43
CA GLU A 165 -7.23 -19.16 22.25
C GLU A 165 -8.13 -17.91 22.22
N THR A 166 -8.45 -17.37 23.39
CA THR A 166 -9.29 -16.17 23.54
C THR A 166 -8.52 -14.85 23.41
N SER A 167 -7.20 -14.90 23.26
CA SER A 167 -6.36 -13.71 23.15
C SER A 167 -6.64 -12.93 21.85
N LEU A 168 -6.57 -11.61 21.95
CA LEU A 168 -6.75 -10.68 20.83
C LEU A 168 -5.57 -9.72 20.76
N VAL A 169 -4.99 -9.59 19.58
CA VAL A 169 -3.87 -8.68 19.32
C VAL A 169 -4.37 -7.46 18.56
N GLY A 170 -4.21 -6.29 19.15
CA GLY A 170 -4.58 -4.97 18.64
C GLY A 170 -3.40 -3.98 18.68
N GLY A 171 -3.72 -2.69 18.56
CA GLY A 171 -2.73 -1.62 18.45
C GLY A 171 -2.44 -1.22 17.01
N THR A 172 -1.66 -0.13 16.83
CA THR A 172 -1.42 0.49 15.53
C THR A 172 -0.84 -0.48 14.51
N SER A 173 0.18 -1.26 14.87
CA SER A 173 0.79 -2.25 13.96
C SER A 173 -0.19 -3.33 13.52
N ALA A 174 -1.07 -3.78 14.42
CA ALA A 174 -2.08 -4.79 14.12
C ALA A 174 -3.16 -4.25 13.18
N VAL A 175 -3.61 -3.02 13.40
CA VAL A 175 -4.57 -2.33 12.51
C VAL A 175 -3.94 -2.13 11.13
N TYR A 176 -2.68 -1.72 11.07
CA TYR A 176 -1.95 -1.52 9.81
C TYR A 176 -1.85 -2.82 9.00
N TYR A 177 -1.54 -3.93 9.67
CA TYR A 177 -1.54 -5.26 9.06
C TYR A 177 -2.93 -5.64 8.51
N ASP A 178 -3.98 -5.47 9.30
CA ASP A 178 -5.33 -5.86 8.92
C ASP A 178 -5.86 -5.02 7.75
N VAL A 179 -5.59 -3.71 7.75
CA VAL A 179 -5.92 -2.81 6.63
C VAL A 179 -5.19 -3.22 5.35
N ARG A 180 -3.89 -3.48 5.43
CA ARG A 180 -3.12 -3.97 4.26
C ARG A 180 -3.69 -5.28 3.72
N LYS A 181 -3.93 -6.23 4.59
CA LYS A 181 -4.51 -7.54 4.22
C LYS A 181 -5.90 -7.41 3.60
N ALA A 182 -6.73 -6.50 4.13
CA ALA A 182 -8.04 -6.21 3.55
C ALA A 182 -7.90 -5.58 2.16
N ASN A 183 -7.02 -4.58 2.00
CA ASN A 183 -6.74 -3.94 0.71
C ASN A 183 -6.24 -4.95 -0.33
N ASP A 184 -5.32 -5.84 0.05
CA ASP A 184 -4.80 -6.87 -0.86
C ASP A 184 -5.90 -7.82 -1.32
N ARG A 185 -6.79 -8.22 -0.41
CA ARG A 185 -7.93 -9.08 -0.74
C ARG A 185 -8.91 -8.33 -1.66
N ASP A 186 -9.22 -7.09 -1.33
CA ASP A 186 -10.16 -6.28 -2.09
C ASP A 186 -9.62 -6.00 -3.49
N ASN A 187 -8.35 -5.68 -3.63
CA ASN A 187 -7.68 -5.51 -4.92
C ASN A 187 -7.76 -6.77 -5.77
N LYS A 188 -7.49 -7.95 -5.19
CA LYS A 188 -7.57 -9.24 -5.91
C LYS A 188 -8.99 -9.59 -6.37
N THR A 189 -10.02 -9.05 -5.72
CA THR A 189 -11.42 -9.33 -6.04
C THR A 189 -12.03 -8.23 -6.92
N ILE A 190 -11.81 -6.97 -6.55
CA ILE A 190 -12.46 -5.82 -7.20
C ILE A 190 -11.86 -5.55 -8.58
N ILE A 191 -10.51 -5.61 -8.70
CA ILE A 191 -9.84 -5.29 -9.97
C ILE A 191 -10.30 -6.22 -11.11
N PRO A 192 -10.33 -7.57 -10.98
CA PRO A 192 -10.81 -8.44 -12.03
C PRO A 192 -12.29 -8.19 -12.40
N ILE A 193 -13.13 -7.91 -11.42
CA ILE A 193 -14.56 -7.63 -11.66
C ILE A 193 -14.72 -6.34 -12.47
N ILE A 194 -14.02 -5.26 -12.07
CA ILE A 194 -14.05 -3.99 -12.79
C ILE A 194 -13.53 -4.16 -14.22
N LEU A 195 -12.41 -4.88 -14.41
CA LEU A 195 -11.86 -5.15 -15.73
C LEU A 195 -12.83 -5.93 -16.63
N LEU A 196 -13.53 -6.92 -16.06
CA LEU A 196 -14.55 -7.68 -16.78
C LEU A 196 -15.70 -6.76 -17.22
N VAL A 197 -16.24 -5.94 -16.32
CA VAL A 197 -17.34 -5.02 -16.61
C VAL A 197 -16.93 -4.03 -17.70
N ILE A 198 -15.73 -3.42 -17.57
CA ILE A 198 -15.20 -2.49 -18.57
C ILE A 198 -15.05 -3.20 -19.93
N THR A 199 -14.53 -4.43 -19.95
CA THR A 199 -14.37 -5.20 -21.18
C THR A 199 -15.72 -5.45 -21.88
N ILE A 200 -16.76 -5.80 -21.11
CA ILE A 200 -18.10 -5.99 -21.64
C ILE A 200 -18.65 -4.70 -22.25
N ILE A 201 -18.57 -3.59 -21.51
CA ILE A 201 -19.05 -2.28 -21.96
C ILE A 201 -18.32 -1.84 -23.23
N LEU A 202 -16.99 -1.94 -23.26
CA LEU A 202 -16.17 -1.60 -24.42
C LEU A 202 -16.46 -2.54 -25.61
N GLY A 203 -16.63 -3.84 -25.35
CA GLY A 203 -17.00 -4.81 -26.38
C GLY A 203 -18.33 -4.50 -27.07
N LEU A 204 -19.34 -4.12 -26.27
CA LEU A 204 -20.64 -3.69 -26.78
C LEU A 204 -20.54 -2.36 -27.54
N LEU A 205 -19.81 -1.40 -27.01
CA LEU A 205 -19.63 -0.08 -27.63
C LEU A 205 -18.90 -0.18 -28.97
N LEU A 206 -17.78 -0.92 -29.01
CA LEU A 206 -16.94 -1.09 -30.19
C LEU A 206 -17.47 -2.17 -31.15
N ARG A 207 -18.50 -2.90 -30.76
CA ARG A 207 -19.01 -4.09 -31.47
C ARG A 207 -17.92 -5.09 -31.85
N SER A 208 -16.89 -5.16 -31.04
CA SER A 208 -15.71 -6.01 -31.28
C SER A 208 -15.07 -6.38 -29.94
N ILE A 209 -15.19 -7.62 -29.54
CA ILE A 209 -14.57 -8.15 -28.32
C ILE A 209 -13.04 -8.11 -28.41
N LEU A 210 -12.48 -8.44 -29.58
CA LEU A 210 -11.05 -8.44 -29.80
C LEU A 210 -10.45 -7.04 -29.58
N SER A 211 -11.10 -6.00 -30.10
CA SER A 211 -10.68 -4.61 -29.95
C SER A 211 -10.71 -4.16 -28.49
N ALA A 212 -11.75 -4.57 -27.75
CA ALA A 212 -11.86 -4.27 -26.33
C ALA A 212 -10.76 -4.94 -25.51
N ILE A 213 -10.45 -6.21 -25.78
CA ILE A 213 -9.37 -6.94 -25.08
C ILE A 213 -7.99 -6.33 -25.38
N VAL A 214 -7.70 -5.98 -26.63
CA VAL A 214 -6.43 -5.35 -26.99
C VAL A 214 -6.28 -3.99 -26.31
N LEU A 215 -7.35 -3.18 -26.30
CA LEU A 215 -7.34 -1.87 -25.65
C LEU A 215 -7.13 -2.02 -24.14
N LEU A 216 -7.83 -2.95 -23.50
CA LEU A 216 -7.66 -3.23 -22.07
C LEU A 216 -6.24 -3.73 -21.76
N GLY A 217 -5.70 -4.63 -22.61
CA GLY A 217 -4.32 -5.11 -22.48
C GLY A 217 -3.27 -4.00 -22.58
N THR A 218 -3.46 -3.03 -23.48
CA THR A 218 -2.55 -1.87 -23.57
C THR A 218 -2.66 -0.95 -22.37
N VAL A 219 -3.86 -0.74 -21.83
CA VAL A 219 -4.07 0.05 -20.60
C VAL A 219 -3.42 -0.62 -19.39
N LEU A 220 -3.61 -1.94 -19.23
CA LEU A 220 -2.97 -2.69 -18.15
C LEU A 220 -1.44 -2.65 -18.27
N LEU A 221 -0.92 -2.88 -19.47
CA LEU A 221 0.53 -2.80 -19.71
C LEU A 221 1.08 -1.41 -19.37
N SER A 222 0.37 -0.34 -19.76
CA SER A 222 0.73 1.03 -19.41
C SER A 222 0.69 1.29 -17.91
N TYR A 223 -0.33 0.76 -17.23
CA TYR A 223 -0.46 0.88 -15.76
C TYR A 223 0.72 0.24 -15.02
N PHE A 224 1.13 -0.96 -15.43
CA PHE A 224 2.28 -1.63 -14.82
C PHE A 224 3.63 -1.02 -15.22
N ALA A 225 3.68 -0.22 -16.26
CA ALA A 225 4.90 0.46 -16.72
C ALA A 225 5.12 1.83 -16.05
N THR A 226 4.12 2.33 -15.32
CA THR A 226 4.16 3.62 -14.61
C THR A 226 4.50 3.43 -13.15
#